data_1fcbc03f82472957ff0d7105f4801ace
#
_entry.id   1fcbc03f82472957ff0d7105f4801ace
#
_cell.length_a   1.000
_cell.length_b   1.000
_cell.length_c   1.000
_cell.angle_alpha   90.00
_cell.angle_beta   90.00
_cell.angle_gamma   90.00
#
_symmetry.space_group_name_H-M   'P 1'
#
loop_
_entity.id
_entity.type
_entity.pdbx_description
1 polymer ?
#
loop_
_entity_poly.entity_id
_entity_poly.type
_entity_poly.pdbx_seq_one_letter_code
_entity_poly.pdbx_strand_id
1 'polypeptide(L)'
;MSKRKITNLFNVDFKPFDNYGKPVPGMSWHKISYDRANGGYGTYLLKMDPNTKSLHHVHSGYEEFLMVDGELIDLDGKIFKKGDFVTFEPDSTHSSYTKE
;
A
#
# COMPACT_ATOMS: atom_id res chain seq x y z
N MET A 1 8.26 16.19 -27.49
CA MET A 1 7.90 14.83 -27.16
C MET A 1 7.57 14.68 -25.68
N SER A 2 6.51 13.99 -25.36
CA SER A 2 6.06 13.79 -23.98
C SER A 2 6.87 12.72 -23.28
N LYS A 3 7.24 12.96 -22.01
CA LYS A 3 7.83 11.94 -21.12
C LYS A 3 6.77 11.39 -20.18
N ARG A 4 5.55 11.22 -20.69
CA ARG A 4 4.40 10.80 -19.91
C ARG A 4 4.35 9.28 -19.78
N LYS A 5 3.98 8.82 -18.59
CA LYS A 5 3.59 7.44 -18.36
C LYS A 5 2.16 7.45 -17.84
N ILE A 6 1.30 6.63 -18.41
CA ILE A 6 -0.08 6.50 -17.96
C ILE A 6 -0.28 5.10 -17.41
N THR A 7 -0.78 5.01 -16.19
CA THR A 7 -1.09 3.73 -15.55
C THR A 7 -2.56 3.74 -15.15
N ASN A 8 -3.34 2.79 -15.66
CA ASN A 8 -4.72 2.63 -15.22
C ASN A 8 -4.75 1.65 -14.06
N LEU A 9 -5.13 2.15 -12.88
CA LEU A 9 -5.08 1.36 -11.65
C LEU A 9 -6.02 0.16 -11.63
N PHE A 10 -7.01 0.14 -12.51
CA PHE A 10 -7.96 -0.98 -12.62
C PHE A 10 -7.57 -1.98 -13.71
N ASN A 11 -6.40 -1.79 -14.32
CA ASN A 11 -5.91 -2.66 -15.39
C ASN A 11 -4.39 -2.81 -15.28
N VAL A 12 -3.93 -3.35 -14.17
CA VAL A 12 -2.51 -3.57 -13.90
C VAL A 12 -2.28 -5.02 -13.48
N ASP A 13 -1.06 -5.51 -13.70
CA ASP A 13 -0.64 -6.81 -13.22
C ASP A 13 -0.09 -6.68 -11.80
N PHE A 14 -0.55 -7.55 -10.91
CA PHE A 14 -0.05 -7.60 -9.54
C PHE A 14 0.98 -8.69 -9.38
N LYS A 15 2.04 -8.39 -8.64
CA LYS A 15 3.08 -9.35 -8.26
C LYS A 15 3.08 -9.50 -6.75
N PRO A 16 3.62 -10.61 -6.21
CA PRO A 16 3.70 -10.77 -4.76
C PRO A 16 4.40 -9.59 -4.11
N PHE A 17 3.84 -9.12 -2.99
CA PHE A 17 4.42 -8.02 -2.22
C PHE A 17 5.61 -8.53 -1.42
N ASP A 18 6.80 -8.18 -1.85
CA ASP A 18 8.06 -8.67 -1.27
C ASP A 18 8.95 -7.54 -0.76
N ASN A 19 8.35 -6.42 -0.40
CA ASN A 19 9.09 -5.22 0.02
C ASN A 19 10.03 -5.46 1.19
N TYR A 20 9.78 -6.49 1.99
CA TYR A 20 10.59 -6.84 3.16
C TYR A 20 11.47 -8.07 2.91
N GLY A 21 11.73 -8.40 1.65
CA GLY A 21 12.60 -9.49 1.25
C GLY A 21 11.91 -10.83 1.05
N LYS A 22 10.73 -11.01 1.58
CA LYS A 22 9.90 -12.21 1.40
C LYS A 22 8.47 -11.83 1.07
N PRO A 23 7.78 -12.60 0.20
CA PRO A 23 6.38 -12.33 -0.06
C PRO A 23 5.55 -12.39 1.23
N VAL A 24 4.65 -11.42 1.37
CA VAL A 24 3.68 -11.41 2.47
C VAL A 24 2.41 -12.08 1.98
N PRO A 25 1.94 -13.14 2.67
CA PRO A 25 0.75 -13.85 2.21
C PRO A 25 -0.46 -12.93 2.05
N GLY A 26 -1.15 -13.05 0.92
CA GLY A 26 -2.36 -12.28 0.64
C GLY A 26 -2.12 -10.86 0.18
N MET A 27 -0.87 -10.43 0.07
CA MET A 27 -0.53 -9.08 -0.38
C MET A 27 0.18 -9.12 -1.73
N SER A 28 -0.20 -8.20 -2.60
CA SER A 28 0.43 -8.04 -3.91
C SER A 28 0.49 -6.56 -4.26
N TRP A 29 1.39 -6.22 -5.17
CA TRP A 29 1.56 -4.82 -5.55
C TRP A 29 1.84 -4.65 -7.04
N HIS A 30 1.61 -3.43 -7.50
CA HIS A 30 2.06 -2.96 -8.80
C HIS A 30 2.83 -1.66 -8.58
N LYS A 31 4.11 -1.67 -8.91
CA LYS A 31 4.96 -0.49 -8.76
C LYS A 31 4.68 0.48 -9.90
N ILE A 32 4.19 1.66 -9.56
CA ILE A 32 3.87 2.69 -10.54
C ILE A 32 5.13 3.52 -10.83
N SER A 33 5.71 4.07 -9.77
CA SER A 33 6.89 4.91 -9.82
C SER A 33 7.69 4.63 -8.57
N TYR A 34 8.63 3.70 -8.63
CA TYR A 34 9.33 3.22 -7.45
C TYR A 34 10.81 3.04 -7.76
N ASP A 35 11.66 3.77 -7.04
CA ASP A 35 13.10 3.69 -7.21
C ASP A 35 13.78 3.46 -5.86
N ARG A 36 14.05 2.21 -5.56
CA ARG A 36 14.68 1.82 -4.31
C ARG A 36 16.15 2.24 -4.24
N ALA A 37 16.81 2.31 -5.40
CA ALA A 37 18.23 2.68 -5.45
C ALA A 37 18.47 4.13 -5.06
N ASN A 38 17.48 4.99 -5.27
CA ASN A 38 17.56 6.43 -4.95
C ASN A 38 16.80 6.77 -3.67
N GLY A 39 16.88 5.91 -2.64
CA GLY A 39 16.28 6.19 -1.35
C GLY A 39 14.93 5.54 -1.11
N GLY A 40 14.46 4.74 -2.03
CA GLY A 40 13.21 4.00 -1.87
C GLY A 40 11.95 4.83 -2.05
N TYR A 41 12.06 5.99 -2.66
CA TYR A 41 10.90 6.81 -2.98
C TYR A 41 10.09 6.17 -4.08
N GLY A 42 8.78 6.28 -3.99
CA GLY A 42 7.95 5.80 -5.06
C GLY A 42 6.49 5.66 -4.68
N THR A 43 5.72 5.34 -5.71
CA THR A 43 4.29 5.14 -5.60
C THR A 43 3.96 3.75 -6.12
N TYR A 44 3.13 3.03 -5.40
CA TYR A 44 2.68 1.72 -5.85
C TYR A 44 1.22 1.51 -5.44
N LEU A 45 0.57 0.63 -6.16
CA LEU A 45 -0.77 0.17 -5.82
C LEU A 45 -0.62 -1.13 -5.05
N LEU A 46 -1.21 -1.18 -3.86
CA LEU A 46 -1.17 -2.35 -2.99
C LEU A 46 -2.54 -3.02 -2.99
N LYS A 47 -2.54 -4.33 -3.14
CA LYS A 47 -3.75 -5.14 -3.06
C LYS A 47 -3.62 -6.11 -1.89
N MET A 48 -4.66 -6.18 -1.08
CA MET A 48 -4.77 -7.15 0.00
C MET A 48 -5.97 -8.04 -0.26
N ASP A 49 -5.76 -9.34 -0.28
CA ASP A 49 -6.82 -10.31 -0.42
C ASP A 49 -7.72 -10.31 0.81
N PRO A 50 -8.93 -10.90 0.75
CA PRO A 50 -9.75 -11.06 1.94
C PRO A 50 -9.01 -11.80 3.06
N ASN A 51 -9.29 -11.45 4.30
CA ASN A 51 -8.73 -12.10 5.49
C ASN A 51 -7.20 -12.04 5.55
N THR A 52 -6.63 -10.90 5.16
CA THR A 52 -5.19 -10.67 5.13
C THR A 52 -4.80 -9.64 6.18
N LYS A 53 -3.63 -9.82 6.79
CA LYS A 53 -3.08 -8.89 7.78
C LYS A 53 -1.74 -8.37 7.31
N SER A 54 -1.56 -7.06 7.39
CA SER A 54 -0.26 -6.45 7.09
C SER A 54 0.72 -6.65 8.25
N LEU A 55 2.01 -6.46 7.96
CA LEU A 55 3.02 -6.50 9.01
C LEU A 55 2.93 -5.23 9.86
N HIS A 56 3.15 -5.39 11.17
CA HIS A 56 3.26 -4.26 12.08
C HIS A 56 4.59 -3.55 11.81
N HIS A 57 4.55 -2.22 11.69
CA HIS A 57 5.76 -1.47 11.41
C HIS A 57 5.69 -0.05 11.98
N VAL A 58 6.87 0.54 12.17
CA VAL A 58 7.04 1.93 12.60
C VAL A 58 7.39 2.76 11.38
N HIS A 59 6.73 3.90 11.23
CA HIS A 59 7.02 4.81 10.13
C HIS A 59 8.19 5.72 10.48
N SER A 60 9.24 5.72 9.67
CA SER A 60 10.37 6.63 9.84
C SER A 60 10.09 7.99 9.20
N GLY A 61 9.13 8.07 8.31
CA GLY A 61 8.67 9.30 7.67
C GLY A 61 7.15 9.29 7.54
N TYR A 62 6.63 10.20 6.76
CA TYR A 62 5.20 10.19 6.46
C TYR A 62 4.87 9.01 5.56
N GLU A 63 3.74 8.38 5.84
CA GLU A 63 3.12 7.42 4.93
C GLU A 63 1.75 7.93 4.55
N GLU A 64 1.48 7.98 3.26
CA GLU A 64 0.19 8.44 2.76
C GLU A 64 -0.34 7.48 1.73
N PHE A 65 -1.65 7.24 1.75
CA PHE A 65 -2.28 6.41 0.74
C PHE A 65 -3.72 6.82 0.51
N LEU A 66 -4.19 6.53 -0.69
CA LEU A 66 -5.58 6.71 -1.11
C LEU A 66 -6.23 5.33 -1.20
N MET A 67 -7.38 5.19 -0.59
CA MET A 67 -8.20 3.99 -0.73
C MET A 67 -8.89 4.02 -2.09
N VAL A 68 -8.46 3.16 -3.00
CA VAL A 68 -9.01 3.10 -4.37
C VAL A 68 -10.27 2.24 -4.41
N ASP A 69 -10.30 1.17 -3.62
CA ASP A 69 -11.45 0.26 -3.55
C ASP A 69 -11.39 -0.55 -2.28
N GLY A 70 -12.56 -1.05 -1.83
CA GLY A 70 -12.65 -1.91 -0.67
C GLY A 70 -12.52 -1.19 0.65
N GLU A 71 -12.27 -1.97 1.69
CA GLU A 71 -12.12 -1.48 3.06
C GLU A 71 -10.87 -2.06 3.70
N LEU A 72 -10.20 -1.25 4.51
CA LEU A 72 -9.04 -1.65 5.29
C LEU A 72 -9.29 -1.27 6.73
N ILE A 73 -9.04 -2.20 7.67
CA ILE A 73 -9.32 -1.97 9.08
C ILE A 73 -8.00 -1.89 9.83
N ASP A 74 -7.79 -0.76 10.51
CA ASP A 74 -6.60 -0.58 11.33
C ASP A 74 -6.79 -1.23 12.70
N LEU A 75 -5.69 -1.52 13.40
CA LEU A 75 -5.76 -2.24 14.68
C LEU A 75 -6.56 -1.50 15.74
N ASP A 76 -6.65 -0.18 15.65
CA ASP A 76 -7.48 0.61 16.56
C ASP A 76 -8.98 0.54 16.24
N GLY A 77 -9.36 -0.22 15.21
CA GLY A 77 -10.75 -0.38 14.79
C GLY A 77 -11.22 0.61 13.74
N LYS A 78 -10.38 1.56 13.37
CA LYS A 78 -10.76 2.54 12.35
C LYS A 78 -10.84 1.87 10.98
N ILE A 79 -11.91 2.13 10.24
CA ILE A 79 -12.14 1.58 8.92
C ILE A 79 -11.83 2.65 7.87
N PHE A 80 -10.93 2.33 6.95
CA PHE A 80 -10.65 3.16 5.79
C PHE A 80 -11.45 2.66 4.60
N LYS A 81 -12.13 3.56 3.93
CA LYS A 81 -13.07 3.24 2.85
C LYS A 81 -12.64 3.87 1.55
N LYS A 82 -13.20 3.40 0.46
CA LYS A 82 -12.97 3.95 -0.87
C LYS A 82 -13.09 5.49 -0.85
N GLY A 83 -12.08 6.16 -1.36
CA GLY A 83 -12.01 7.62 -1.41
C GLY A 83 -11.30 8.25 -0.22
N ASP A 84 -11.05 7.51 0.86
CA ASP A 84 -10.31 8.06 2.00
C ASP A 84 -8.84 8.23 1.64
N PHE A 85 -8.30 9.36 2.03
CA PHE A 85 -6.87 9.62 1.96
C PHE A 85 -6.32 9.62 3.39
N VAL A 86 -5.38 8.74 3.66
CA VAL A 86 -4.87 8.50 5.01
C VAL A 86 -3.42 8.96 5.10
N THR A 87 -3.11 9.71 6.14
CA THR A 87 -1.75 10.17 6.43
C THR A 87 -1.33 9.65 7.79
N PHE A 88 -0.20 8.93 7.83
CA PHE A 88 0.47 8.57 9.06
C PHE A 88 1.72 9.42 9.22
N GLU A 89 1.84 10.08 10.37
CA GLU A 89 2.99 10.91 10.68
C GLU A 89 4.21 10.07 11.07
N PRO A 90 5.44 10.64 10.99
CA PRO A 90 6.63 9.94 11.47
C PRO A 90 6.49 9.47 12.92
N ASP A 91 7.12 8.35 13.24
CA ASP A 91 7.09 7.70 14.54
C ASP A 91 5.74 7.09 14.92
N SER A 92 4.78 7.08 14.02
CA SER A 92 3.54 6.33 14.23
C SER A 92 3.75 4.85 13.94
N THR A 93 2.97 4.01 14.60
CA THR A 93 2.98 2.57 14.37
C THR A 93 1.59 2.11 13.98
N HIS A 94 1.52 1.15 13.08
CA HIS A 94 0.23 0.54 12.77
C HIS A 94 0.38 -0.83 12.12
N SER A 95 -0.71 -1.56 12.09
CA SER A 95 -0.93 -2.66 11.17
C SER A 95 -2.41 -2.68 10.83
N SER A 96 -2.73 -3.26 9.68
CA SER A 96 -4.07 -3.26 9.15
C SER A 96 -4.46 -4.64 8.66
N TYR A 97 -5.76 -4.87 8.51
CA TYR A 97 -6.24 -6.15 8.03
C TYR A 97 -7.50 -5.96 7.19
N THR A 98 -7.78 -6.98 6.38
CA THR A 98 -9.00 -7.03 5.57
C THR A 98 -9.92 -8.12 6.11
N LYS A 99 -11.20 -7.97 5.86
CA LYS A 99 -12.22 -9.01 6.09
C LYS A 99 -12.67 -9.60 4.75
N GLU A 100 -13.69 -10.37 4.76
CA GLU A 100 -14.28 -10.94 3.55
C GLU A 100 -14.73 -9.90 2.53
#